data_d02a5408b3513715c3537a07bdea85a3
#
_entry.id   d02a5408b3513715c3537a07bdea85a3
#
_cell.length_a   1.000
_cell.length_b   1.000
_cell.length_c   1.000
_cell.angle_alpha   90.00
_cell.angle_beta   90.00
_cell.angle_gamma   90.00
#
_symmetry.space_group_name_H-M   'P 1'
#
loop_
_entity.id
_entity.type
_entity.pdbx_description
1 polymer ?
#
loop_
_entity_poly.entity_id
_entity_poly.type
_entity_poly.pdbx_seq_one_letter_code
_entity_poly.pdbx_strand_id
1 'polypeptide(L)'
;SRTNAYFTKDDVSLPETDPRRRFFDRSNAFIPADNFHSDGVLRTIFDSEGFDTFIRECLQEPEDQFFRYADPLADVIVNAAWEGNGFPWHFDTNNFTVTLALQNADSGGAFEYAPMIRTSEDENFDAVQKVLDGTSDKVISLKLEPGDLQLFKGRYSLHRVAPLEGTTPRFVAIFSYVQEQGMVGSVERTRQLYGRVLIIHIERAGKRGDALID
;
A
#
# COMPACT_ATOMS: atom_id res chain seq x y z
N SER A 1 4.65 -14.00 8.29
CA SER A 1 3.18 -14.11 8.33
C SER A 1 2.63 -14.44 6.96
N ARG A 2 1.38 -14.93 6.89
CA ARG A 2 0.68 -15.16 5.61
C ARG A 2 -0.47 -14.16 5.47
N THR A 3 -0.68 -13.67 4.26
CA THR A 3 -1.75 -12.72 3.94
C THR A 3 -2.30 -12.98 2.54
N ASN A 4 -3.55 -12.63 2.29
CA ASN A 4 -4.12 -12.51 0.95
C ASN A 4 -4.10 -11.05 0.47
N ALA A 5 -4.52 -10.80 -0.75
CA ALA A 5 -4.51 -9.45 -1.34
C ALA A 5 -5.39 -8.43 -0.60
N TYR A 6 -6.34 -8.89 0.20
CA TYR A 6 -7.33 -8.10 0.93
C TYR A 6 -7.04 -8.02 2.44
N PHE A 7 -6.00 -8.71 2.93
CA PHE A 7 -5.67 -8.82 4.35
C PHE A 7 -6.78 -9.41 5.23
N THR A 8 -7.69 -10.16 4.64
CA THR A 8 -8.78 -10.84 5.36
C THR A 8 -8.35 -12.20 5.91
N LYS A 9 -9.14 -12.74 6.82
CA LYS A 9 -9.02 -14.13 7.28
C LYS A 9 -9.48 -15.08 6.18
N ASP A 10 -8.99 -16.33 6.23
CA ASP A 10 -9.49 -17.39 5.33
C ASP A 10 -10.97 -17.68 5.64
N ASP A 11 -11.80 -17.53 4.61
CA ASP A 11 -13.21 -17.89 4.68
C ASP A 11 -13.43 -19.18 3.86
N VAL A 12 -13.46 -20.30 4.57
CA VAL A 12 -13.64 -21.63 3.97
C VAL A 12 -15.02 -21.84 3.35
N SER A 13 -15.96 -20.94 3.54
CA SER A 13 -17.27 -20.98 2.85
C SER A 13 -17.18 -20.54 1.39
N LEU A 14 -16.11 -19.85 1.02
CA LEU A 14 -15.84 -19.42 -0.36
C LEU A 14 -15.18 -20.54 -1.17
N PRO A 15 -15.33 -20.54 -2.50
CA PRO A 15 -14.61 -21.46 -3.39
C PRO A 15 -13.08 -21.37 -3.17
N GLU A 16 -12.37 -22.48 -3.33
CA GLU A 16 -10.88 -22.48 -3.24
C GLU A 16 -10.20 -21.59 -4.27
N THR A 17 -10.88 -21.33 -5.39
CA THR A 17 -10.43 -20.43 -6.46
C THR A 17 -10.70 -18.96 -6.18
N ASP A 18 -11.39 -18.62 -5.08
CA ASP A 18 -11.66 -17.23 -4.74
C ASP A 18 -10.36 -16.49 -4.39
N PRO A 19 -10.09 -15.29 -4.94
CA PRO A 19 -8.86 -14.55 -4.70
C PRO A 19 -8.66 -14.20 -3.21
N ARG A 20 -9.71 -14.11 -2.41
CA ARG A 20 -9.65 -13.91 -0.95
C ARG A 20 -9.08 -15.11 -0.20
N ARG A 21 -9.05 -16.29 -0.81
CA ARG A 21 -8.45 -17.51 -0.28
C ARG A 21 -7.03 -17.78 -0.79
N ARG A 22 -6.48 -16.92 -1.65
CA ARG A 22 -5.11 -17.01 -2.14
C ARG A 22 -4.15 -16.34 -1.16
N PHE A 23 -3.48 -17.14 -0.32
CA PHE A 23 -2.56 -16.65 0.69
C PHE A 23 -1.10 -16.76 0.23
N PHE A 24 -0.33 -15.72 0.53
CA PHE A 24 1.09 -15.58 0.24
C PHE A 24 1.89 -15.38 1.53
N ASP A 25 3.15 -15.84 1.54
CA ASP A 25 4.07 -15.50 2.60
C ASP A 25 4.46 -14.03 2.50
N ARG A 26 4.42 -13.35 3.65
CA ARG A 26 4.78 -11.95 3.78
C ARG A 26 5.94 -11.82 4.76
N SER A 27 7.02 -11.17 4.31
CA SER A 27 8.27 -11.05 5.06
C SER A 27 8.91 -9.67 5.01
N ASN A 28 8.27 -8.68 4.34
CA ASN A 28 8.69 -7.28 4.42
C ASN A 28 8.42 -6.70 5.81
N ALA A 29 9.15 -5.63 6.16
CA ALA A 29 8.96 -4.87 7.38
C ALA A 29 8.53 -3.43 7.07
N PHE A 30 7.84 -2.80 8.02
CA PHE A 30 7.57 -1.37 8.00
C PHE A 30 8.22 -0.66 9.19
N ILE A 31 8.79 0.51 8.94
CA ILE A 31 9.11 1.47 9.97
C ILE A 31 7.91 2.42 10.04
N PRO A 32 7.10 2.36 11.12
CA PRO A 32 5.90 3.18 11.23
C PRO A 32 6.23 4.65 11.50
N ALA A 33 5.26 5.50 11.20
CA ALA A 33 5.37 6.95 11.17
C ALA A 33 5.87 7.59 12.49
N ASP A 34 5.50 7.02 13.62
CA ASP A 34 5.89 7.51 14.94
C ASP A 34 7.36 7.20 15.32
N ASN A 35 8.11 6.55 14.43
CA ASN A 35 9.57 6.40 14.56
C ASN A 35 10.36 7.52 13.88
N PHE A 36 9.71 8.42 13.16
CA PHE A 36 10.38 9.53 12.48
C PHE A 36 10.29 10.82 13.32
N HIS A 37 11.41 11.47 13.48
CA HIS A 37 11.44 12.80 14.10
C HIS A 37 10.70 13.82 13.22
N SER A 38 10.05 14.80 13.82
CA SER A 38 9.31 15.85 13.13
C SER A 38 10.18 16.72 12.20
N ASP A 39 11.46 16.85 12.51
CA ASP A 39 12.48 17.55 11.73
C ASP A 39 13.29 16.61 10.82
N GLY A 40 12.94 15.33 10.76
CA GLY A 40 13.57 14.34 9.89
C GLY A 40 13.26 14.58 8.41
N VAL A 41 14.14 14.14 7.52
CA VAL A 41 14.06 14.40 6.06
C VAL A 41 12.70 14.01 5.47
N LEU A 42 12.18 12.83 5.82
CA LEU A 42 10.89 12.37 5.26
C LEU A 42 9.72 13.25 5.72
N ARG A 43 9.72 13.68 6.98
CA ARG A 43 8.72 14.63 7.49
C ARG A 43 8.86 15.99 6.83
N THR A 44 10.08 16.48 6.67
CA THR A 44 10.35 17.75 5.98
C THR A 44 9.84 17.73 4.52
N ILE A 45 10.02 16.60 3.81
CA ILE A 45 9.47 16.44 2.47
C ILE A 45 7.94 16.46 2.50
N PHE A 46 7.33 15.65 3.38
CA PHE A 46 5.88 15.52 3.48
C PHE A 46 5.21 16.82 3.90
N ASP A 47 5.87 17.62 4.77
CA ASP A 47 5.36 18.87 5.31
C ASP A 47 5.77 20.10 4.48
N SER A 48 6.50 19.90 3.38
CA SER A 48 6.91 21.02 2.52
C SER A 48 5.70 21.68 1.84
N GLU A 49 5.75 23.00 1.78
CA GLU A 49 4.70 23.79 1.11
C GLU A 49 4.52 23.37 -0.35
N GLY A 50 3.29 23.16 -0.75
CA GLY A 50 2.92 22.77 -2.11
C GLY A 50 3.07 21.28 -2.43
N PHE A 51 3.65 20.45 -1.55
CA PHE A 51 3.80 19.02 -1.83
C PHE A 51 2.45 18.34 -2.02
N ASP A 52 1.49 18.55 -1.13
CA ASP A 52 0.13 17.98 -1.25
C ASP A 52 -0.57 18.43 -2.54
N THR A 53 -0.44 19.72 -2.89
CA THR A 53 -1.03 20.29 -4.11
C THR A 53 -0.39 19.65 -5.34
N PHE A 54 0.92 19.51 -5.37
CA PHE A 54 1.65 18.86 -6.47
C PHE A 54 1.16 17.42 -6.66
N ILE A 55 1.08 16.62 -5.59
CA ILE A 55 0.64 15.23 -5.66
C ILE A 55 -0.81 15.16 -6.15
N ARG A 56 -1.70 15.98 -5.57
CA ARG A 56 -3.12 16.05 -5.97
C ARG A 56 -3.29 16.36 -7.45
N GLU A 57 -2.58 17.35 -7.96
CA GLU A 57 -2.64 17.74 -9.37
C GLU A 57 -2.11 16.66 -10.31
N CYS A 58 -1.02 15.99 -9.96
CA CYS A 58 -0.51 14.85 -10.71
C CYS A 58 -1.52 13.68 -10.77
N LEU A 59 -2.26 13.44 -9.69
CA LEU A 59 -3.30 12.40 -9.62
C LEU A 59 -4.63 12.85 -10.23
N GLN A 60 -4.77 14.15 -10.55
CA GLN A 60 -5.99 14.78 -11.08
C GLN A 60 -7.20 14.62 -10.14
N GLU A 61 -6.95 14.73 -8.82
CA GLU A 61 -7.99 14.60 -7.83
C GLU A 61 -8.58 15.97 -7.44
N PRO A 62 -9.91 16.05 -7.15
CA PRO A 62 -10.52 17.25 -6.66
C PRO A 62 -10.04 17.58 -5.24
N GLU A 63 -10.01 18.86 -4.90
CA GLU A 63 -9.48 19.34 -3.62
C GLU A 63 -10.27 18.81 -2.41
N ASP A 64 -11.58 18.66 -2.56
CA ASP A 64 -12.49 18.15 -1.53
C ASP A 64 -12.49 16.61 -1.38
N GLN A 65 -11.66 15.91 -2.17
CA GLN A 65 -11.48 14.47 -2.11
C GLN A 65 -9.99 14.06 -2.01
N PHE A 66 -9.16 14.95 -1.48
CA PHE A 66 -7.73 14.65 -1.34
C PHE A 66 -7.19 15.18 -0.01
N PHE A 67 -6.91 14.27 0.91
CA PHE A 67 -6.47 14.57 2.27
C PHE A 67 -5.27 13.70 2.64
N ARG A 68 -4.42 14.19 3.52
CA ARG A 68 -3.41 13.38 4.18
C ARG A 68 -4.07 12.28 4.99
N TYR A 69 -3.48 11.09 4.97
CA TYR A 69 -3.93 9.99 5.83
C TYR A 69 -3.71 10.39 7.29
N ALA A 70 -4.78 10.36 8.08
CA ALA A 70 -4.73 10.83 9.48
C ALA A 70 -4.22 9.76 10.45
N ASP A 71 -3.63 8.69 9.93
CA ASP A 71 -3.13 7.56 10.72
C ASP A 71 -1.74 7.85 11.27
N PRO A 72 -1.59 7.94 12.63
CA PRO A 72 -0.30 8.27 13.25
C PRO A 72 0.79 7.19 13.09
N LEU A 73 0.43 6.00 12.58
CA LEU A 73 1.37 4.93 12.29
C LEU A 73 1.70 4.81 10.80
N ALA A 74 0.87 5.39 9.91
CA ALA A 74 0.88 5.06 8.50
C ALA A 74 0.83 6.26 7.53
N ASP A 75 0.83 7.49 7.98
CA ASP A 75 0.85 8.67 7.10
C ASP A 75 2.18 8.80 6.33
N VAL A 76 3.31 8.53 7.01
CA VAL A 76 4.66 8.44 6.44
C VAL A 76 5.34 7.19 6.98
N ILE A 77 5.66 6.23 6.13
CA ILE A 77 6.32 4.99 6.54
C ILE A 77 7.50 4.65 5.64
N VAL A 78 8.38 3.76 6.09
CA VAL A 78 9.37 3.13 5.22
C VAL A 78 9.10 1.64 5.15
N ASN A 79 8.93 1.15 3.93
CA ASN A 79 8.93 -0.28 3.62
C ASN A 79 10.37 -0.76 3.45
N ALA A 80 10.74 -1.81 4.17
CA ALA A 80 12.04 -2.44 4.13
C ALA A 80 11.90 -3.92 3.75
N ALA A 81 12.76 -4.39 2.83
CA ALA A 81 12.81 -5.78 2.42
C ALA A 81 14.26 -6.21 2.20
N TRP A 82 14.54 -7.49 2.42
CA TRP A 82 15.85 -8.14 2.31
C TRP A 82 15.79 -9.28 1.31
N GLU A 83 16.92 -9.92 1.05
CA GLU A 83 17.06 -11.08 0.15
C GLU A 83 15.94 -12.12 0.34
N GLY A 84 15.37 -12.58 -0.75
CA GLY A 84 14.26 -13.53 -0.80
C GLY A 84 12.91 -12.97 -0.38
N ASN A 85 12.88 -11.73 0.15
CA ASN A 85 11.66 -11.06 0.59
C ASN A 85 11.11 -10.16 -0.49
N GLY A 86 9.84 -9.82 -0.36
CA GLY A 86 9.11 -8.88 -1.18
C GLY A 86 7.85 -8.47 -0.44
N PHE A 87 6.96 -7.81 -1.14
CA PHE A 87 5.63 -7.59 -0.62
C PHE A 87 4.64 -8.24 -1.58
N PRO A 88 3.88 -9.27 -1.13
CA PRO A 88 2.99 -10.00 -2.03
C PRO A 88 1.86 -9.13 -2.59
N TRP A 89 1.14 -9.63 -3.58
CA TRP A 89 0.00 -8.95 -4.17
C TRP A 89 -0.98 -8.46 -3.11
N HIS A 90 -1.30 -7.15 -3.16
CA HIS A 90 -2.20 -6.52 -2.21
C HIS A 90 -2.82 -5.24 -2.78
N PHE A 91 -3.87 -4.79 -2.12
CA PHE A 91 -4.42 -3.44 -2.24
C PHE A 91 -4.04 -2.62 -1.01
N ASP A 92 -3.86 -1.32 -1.19
CA ASP A 92 -3.66 -0.41 -0.07
C ASP A 92 -4.96 -0.08 0.66
N THR A 93 -4.85 0.28 1.93
CA THR A 93 -5.94 0.85 2.71
C THR A 93 -6.23 2.28 2.27
N ASN A 94 -5.20 3.09 2.11
CA ASN A 94 -5.29 4.46 1.62
C ASN A 94 -5.60 4.50 0.11
N ASN A 95 -6.30 5.56 -0.31
CA ASN A 95 -6.74 5.70 -1.70
C ASN A 95 -5.56 5.98 -2.65
N PHE A 96 -4.65 6.86 -2.22
CA PHE A 96 -3.53 7.31 -3.02
C PHE A 96 -2.22 7.05 -2.29
N THR A 97 -1.27 6.48 -3.00
CA THR A 97 0.05 6.11 -2.47
C THR A 97 1.13 6.81 -3.27
N VAL A 98 2.01 7.49 -2.54
CA VAL A 98 3.20 8.11 -3.10
C VAL A 98 4.40 7.37 -2.55
N THR A 99 5.25 6.83 -3.42
CA THR A 99 6.47 6.16 -3.02
C THR A 99 7.68 6.92 -3.50
N LEU A 100 8.67 7.08 -2.60
CA LEU A 100 9.99 7.61 -2.92
C LEU A 100 11.01 6.47 -2.77
N ALA A 101 11.66 6.09 -3.86
CA ALA A 101 12.70 5.08 -3.83
C ALA A 101 13.93 5.63 -3.09
N LEU A 102 14.35 4.98 -2.02
CA LEU A 102 15.51 5.39 -1.21
C LEU A 102 16.73 4.53 -1.51
N GLN A 103 16.57 3.21 -1.62
CA GLN A 103 17.61 2.25 -1.91
C GLN A 103 17.04 1.05 -2.62
N ASN A 104 17.66 0.64 -3.71
CA ASN A 104 17.34 -0.59 -4.41
C ASN A 104 18.14 -1.78 -3.88
N ALA A 105 17.60 -2.99 -4.05
CA ALA A 105 18.37 -4.23 -3.90
C ALA A 105 19.39 -4.38 -5.05
N ASP A 106 20.30 -5.34 -4.92
CA ASP A 106 21.28 -5.66 -5.97
C ASP A 106 20.59 -6.12 -7.26
N SER A 107 19.52 -6.92 -7.14
CA SER A 107 18.61 -7.28 -8.23
C SER A 107 17.21 -7.66 -7.68
N GLY A 108 16.23 -7.92 -8.56
CA GLY A 108 14.85 -8.14 -8.16
C GLY A 108 14.16 -6.87 -7.64
N GLY A 109 13.16 -7.03 -6.80
CA GLY A 109 12.45 -5.94 -6.13
C GLY A 109 11.65 -5.01 -7.07
N ALA A 110 11.34 -5.43 -8.29
CA ALA A 110 10.51 -4.67 -9.21
C ALA A 110 9.12 -4.42 -8.59
N PHE A 111 8.61 -3.22 -8.83
CA PHE A 111 7.22 -2.90 -8.52
C PHE A 111 6.35 -3.39 -9.68
N GLU A 112 5.46 -4.32 -9.40
CA GLU A 112 4.52 -4.85 -10.37
C GLU A 112 3.09 -4.50 -9.98
N TYR A 113 2.29 -4.07 -10.95
CA TYR A 113 0.93 -3.61 -10.68
C TYR A 113 -0.02 -3.82 -11.85
N ALA A 114 -1.29 -4.04 -11.52
CA ALA A 114 -2.43 -4.01 -12.44
C ALA A 114 -3.24 -2.75 -12.12
N PRO A 115 -3.13 -1.68 -12.94
CA PRO A 115 -3.75 -0.39 -12.64
C PRO A 115 -5.26 -0.47 -12.69
N MET A 116 -5.93 0.19 -11.72
CA MET A 116 -7.38 0.38 -11.69
C MET A 116 -8.17 -0.92 -11.97
N ILE A 117 -7.72 -2.04 -11.37
CA ILE A 117 -8.32 -3.35 -11.61
C ILE A 117 -9.68 -3.51 -10.93
N ARG A 118 -9.93 -2.72 -9.87
CA ARG A 118 -11.22 -2.62 -9.19
C ARG A 118 -11.70 -1.16 -9.10
N THR A 119 -12.99 -0.96 -8.80
CA THR A 119 -13.60 0.37 -8.60
C THR A 119 -14.13 0.49 -7.17
N SER A 120 -14.65 1.65 -6.76
CA SER A 120 -15.29 1.84 -5.44
C SER A 120 -16.50 0.93 -5.19
N GLU A 121 -17.06 0.33 -6.24
CA GLU A 121 -18.32 -0.42 -6.21
C GLU A 121 -18.16 -1.90 -6.59
N ASP A 122 -17.00 -2.28 -7.19
CA ASP A 122 -16.76 -3.62 -7.71
C ASP A 122 -15.32 -4.08 -7.45
N GLU A 123 -15.18 -5.15 -6.69
CA GLU A 123 -13.91 -5.83 -6.41
C GLU A 123 -13.29 -6.50 -7.63
N ASN A 124 -14.08 -6.81 -8.67
CA ASN A 124 -13.65 -7.44 -9.91
C ASN A 124 -12.81 -8.72 -9.67
N PHE A 125 -13.34 -9.63 -8.84
CA PHE A 125 -12.64 -10.85 -8.41
C PHE A 125 -12.06 -11.67 -9.54
N ASP A 126 -12.76 -11.76 -10.69
CA ASP A 126 -12.28 -12.51 -11.85
C ASP A 126 -11.01 -11.94 -12.46
N ALA A 127 -10.91 -10.61 -12.54
CA ALA A 127 -9.69 -9.95 -13.03
C ALA A 127 -8.55 -10.05 -12.01
N VAL A 128 -8.85 -9.90 -10.73
CA VAL A 128 -7.88 -10.10 -9.64
C VAL A 128 -7.34 -11.52 -9.67
N GLN A 129 -8.21 -12.54 -9.81
CA GLN A 129 -7.78 -13.93 -9.88
C GLN A 129 -6.80 -14.17 -11.03
N LYS A 130 -7.05 -13.60 -12.23
CA LYS A 130 -6.12 -13.70 -13.37
C LYS A 130 -4.75 -13.11 -13.08
N VAL A 131 -4.67 -12.02 -12.33
CA VAL A 131 -3.38 -11.45 -11.89
C VAL A 131 -2.68 -12.40 -10.93
N LEU A 132 -3.39 -12.93 -9.94
CA LEU A 132 -2.84 -13.86 -8.95
C LEU A 132 -2.37 -15.18 -9.57
N ASP A 133 -3.00 -15.63 -10.66
CA ASP A 133 -2.62 -16.82 -11.42
C ASP A 133 -1.52 -16.56 -12.47
N GLY A 134 -1.08 -15.30 -12.63
CA GLY A 134 -0.07 -14.92 -13.61
C GLY A 134 -0.53 -15.00 -15.08
N THR A 135 -1.84 -14.99 -15.32
CA THR A 135 -2.44 -15.09 -16.67
C THR A 135 -2.98 -13.76 -17.20
N SER A 136 -2.89 -12.69 -16.41
CA SER A 136 -3.32 -11.34 -16.80
C SER A 136 -2.28 -10.66 -17.69
N ASP A 137 -2.73 -10.03 -18.76
CA ASP A 137 -1.94 -9.16 -19.64
C ASP A 137 -1.89 -7.70 -19.13
N LYS A 138 -2.57 -7.40 -18.02
CA LYS A 138 -2.66 -6.04 -17.44
C LYS A 138 -1.52 -5.71 -16.47
N VAL A 139 -0.66 -6.66 -16.14
CA VAL A 139 0.43 -6.44 -15.19
C VAL A 139 1.57 -5.67 -15.86
N ILE A 140 1.91 -4.54 -15.25
CA ILE A 140 3.02 -3.68 -15.64
C ILE A 140 4.11 -3.83 -14.58
N SER A 141 5.38 -3.93 -15.01
CA SER A 141 6.53 -3.98 -14.14
C SER A 141 7.35 -2.69 -14.28
N LEU A 142 7.67 -2.06 -13.14
CA LEU A 142 8.49 -0.87 -13.08
C LEU A 142 9.71 -1.11 -12.20
N LYS A 143 10.84 -0.63 -12.67
CA LYS A 143 12.06 -0.51 -11.87
C LYS A 143 12.28 0.97 -11.56
N LEU A 144 12.15 1.33 -10.28
CA LEU A 144 12.42 2.68 -9.81
C LEU A 144 13.90 2.80 -9.46
N GLU A 145 14.49 3.95 -9.74
CA GLU A 145 15.83 4.29 -9.28
C GLU A 145 15.77 5.14 -7.99
N PRO A 146 16.77 5.12 -7.12
CA PRO A 146 16.80 5.96 -5.93
C PRO A 146 16.60 7.45 -6.28
N GLY A 147 15.62 8.08 -5.64
CA GLY A 147 15.17 9.44 -5.93
C GLY A 147 13.91 9.52 -6.82
N ASP A 148 13.49 8.43 -7.44
CA ASP A 148 12.24 8.41 -8.20
C ASP A 148 11.04 8.50 -7.27
N LEU A 149 10.10 9.36 -7.67
CA LEU A 149 8.79 9.51 -7.03
C LEU A 149 7.73 8.86 -7.90
N GLN A 150 7.01 7.89 -7.34
CA GLN A 150 5.92 7.19 -8.00
C GLN A 150 4.60 7.49 -7.30
N LEU A 151 3.56 7.79 -8.08
CA LEU A 151 2.22 8.07 -7.60
C LEU A 151 1.24 7.07 -8.22
N PHE A 152 0.39 6.47 -7.39
CA PHE A 152 -0.63 5.54 -7.88
C PHE A 152 -1.84 5.46 -6.95
N LYS A 153 -2.97 4.98 -7.50
CA LYS A 153 -4.21 4.77 -6.76
C LYS A 153 -4.18 3.36 -6.13
N GLY A 154 -3.46 3.23 -5.01
CA GLY A 154 -3.12 1.95 -4.39
C GLY A 154 -4.34 1.13 -3.95
N ARG A 155 -5.44 1.79 -3.56
CA ARG A 155 -6.68 1.12 -3.21
C ARG A 155 -7.35 0.43 -4.40
N TYR A 156 -7.15 0.93 -5.62
CA TYR A 156 -7.80 0.44 -6.83
C TYR A 156 -6.87 -0.39 -7.73
N SER A 157 -5.59 -0.36 -7.45
CA SER A 157 -4.56 -1.02 -8.25
C SER A 157 -3.94 -2.17 -7.45
N LEU A 158 -4.12 -3.40 -7.92
CA LEU A 158 -3.47 -4.56 -7.31
C LEU A 158 -1.97 -4.49 -7.60
N HIS A 159 -1.14 -4.55 -6.56
CA HIS A 159 0.30 -4.37 -6.74
C HIS A 159 1.13 -5.25 -5.79
N ARG A 160 2.40 -5.43 -6.15
CA ARG A 160 3.37 -6.16 -5.34
C ARG A 160 4.78 -5.60 -5.51
N VAL A 161 5.66 -5.97 -4.61
CA VAL A 161 7.11 -5.91 -4.81
C VAL A 161 7.60 -7.35 -5.01
N ALA A 162 8.18 -7.62 -6.18
CA ALA A 162 8.76 -8.92 -6.48
C ALA A 162 9.89 -9.26 -5.49
N PRO A 163 10.22 -10.55 -5.27
CA PRO A 163 11.32 -10.94 -4.40
C PRO A 163 12.64 -10.29 -4.78
N LEU A 164 13.42 -9.94 -3.75
CA LEU A 164 14.72 -9.34 -3.87
C LEU A 164 15.81 -10.41 -3.98
N GLU A 165 16.89 -10.08 -4.68
CA GLU A 165 18.09 -10.90 -4.78
C GLU A 165 19.31 -10.08 -4.37
N GLY A 166 20.28 -10.74 -3.74
CA GLY A 166 21.52 -10.13 -3.24
C GLY A 166 21.41 -9.61 -1.81
N THR A 167 22.48 -9.04 -1.30
CA THR A 167 22.63 -8.68 0.12
C THR A 167 22.19 -7.27 0.47
N THR A 168 22.02 -6.41 -0.52
CA THR A 168 21.60 -5.01 -0.32
C THR A 168 20.09 -4.94 -0.07
N PRO A 169 19.63 -4.42 1.08
CA PRO A 169 18.20 -4.26 1.35
C PRO A 169 17.59 -3.17 0.47
N ARG A 170 16.28 -3.31 0.20
CA ARG A 170 15.47 -2.29 -0.49
C ARG A 170 14.74 -1.45 0.54
N PHE A 171 14.81 -0.12 0.38
CA PHE A 171 14.05 0.84 1.18
C PHE A 171 13.23 1.76 0.30
N VAL A 172 11.96 1.93 0.66
CA VAL A 172 11.04 2.86 -0.02
C VAL A 172 10.26 3.63 1.03
N ALA A 173 10.31 4.95 0.98
CA ALA A 173 9.40 5.78 1.76
C ALA A 173 8.02 5.82 1.08
N ILE A 174 6.98 5.86 1.90
CA ILE A 174 5.58 5.89 1.46
C ILE A 174 4.89 7.04 2.16
N PHE A 175 4.24 7.91 1.38
CA PHE A 175 3.38 8.99 1.85
C PHE A 175 1.94 8.64 1.45
N SER A 176 1.03 8.68 2.40
CA SER A 176 -0.33 8.16 2.21
C SER A 176 -1.37 9.27 2.18
N TYR A 177 -2.27 9.20 1.20
CA TYR A 177 -3.39 10.14 1.03
C TYR A 177 -4.71 9.39 0.85
N VAL A 178 -5.80 10.05 1.21
CA VAL A 178 -7.14 9.46 1.25
C VAL A 178 -8.18 10.42 0.69
N GLN A 179 -9.35 9.88 0.31
CA GLN A 179 -10.47 10.68 -0.17
C GLN A 179 -11.33 11.27 0.96
N GLU A 180 -11.24 10.72 2.17
CA GLU A 180 -12.06 11.16 3.30
C GLU A 180 -11.19 11.74 4.40
N GLN A 181 -11.51 12.97 4.81
CA GLN A 181 -10.77 13.65 5.86
C GLN A 181 -10.84 12.89 7.19
N GLY A 182 -9.68 12.73 7.81
CA GLY A 182 -9.55 12.09 9.12
C GLY A 182 -9.60 10.56 9.09
N MET A 183 -9.51 9.95 7.92
CA MET A 183 -9.44 8.50 7.77
C MET A 183 -8.17 7.93 8.40
N VAL A 184 -8.30 6.75 9.04
CA VAL A 184 -7.22 5.94 9.60
C VAL A 184 -7.39 4.48 9.19
N GLY A 185 -6.36 3.66 9.39
CA GLY A 185 -6.41 2.22 9.13
C GLY A 185 -7.43 1.48 9.98
N SER A 186 -7.93 0.35 9.46
CA SER A 186 -8.77 -0.53 10.25
C SER A 186 -7.97 -1.16 11.41
N VAL A 187 -8.67 -1.50 12.50
CA VAL A 187 -8.08 -2.15 13.67
C VAL A 187 -7.33 -3.43 13.29
N GLU A 188 -7.95 -4.24 12.43
CA GLU A 188 -7.40 -5.52 12.00
C GLU A 188 -6.11 -5.33 11.20
N ARG A 189 -6.16 -4.48 10.18
CA ARG A 189 -5.02 -4.22 9.31
C ARG A 189 -3.87 -3.54 10.03
N THR A 190 -4.15 -2.55 10.87
CA THR A 190 -3.15 -1.87 11.69
C THR A 190 -2.41 -2.85 12.59
N ARG A 191 -3.14 -3.78 13.22
CA ARG A 191 -2.54 -4.83 14.05
C ARG A 191 -1.66 -5.78 13.23
N GLN A 192 -2.11 -6.17 12.03
CA GLN A 192 -1.34 -7.05 11.15
C GLN A 192 -0.05 -6.39 10.64
N LEU A 193 -0.09 -5.10 10.34
CA LEU A 193 1.06 -4.37 9.78
C LEU A 193 2.06 -3.93 10.86
N TYR A 194 1.58 -3.42 11.98
CA TYR A 194 2.40 -2.75 13.00
C TYR A 194 2.46 -3.48 14.34
N GLY A 195 1.72 -4.59 14.51
CA GLY A 195 1.67 -5.36 15.77
C GLY A 195 0.94 -4.68 16.92
N ARG A 196 0.42 -3.47 16.70
CA ARG A 196 -0.27 -2.65 17.72
C ARG A 196 -1.38 -1.81 17.10
N VAL A 197 -2.25 -1.29 17.96
CA VAL A 197 -3.40 -0.45 17.60
C VAL A 197 -3.43 0.73 18.56
N LEU A 198 -3.70 1.92 18.08
CA LEU A 198 -3.90 3.12 18.88
C LEU A 198 -5.40 3.36 19.12
N ILE A 199 -5.74 4.21 20.10
CA ILE A 199 -7.13 4.54 20.43
C ILE A 199 -7.88 5.09 19.23
N ILE A 200 -7.26 5.95 18.44
CA ILE A 200 -7.86 6.56 17.25
C ILE A 200 -8.37 5.54 16.22
N HIS A 201 -7.71 4.36 16.10
CA HIS A 201 -8.16 3.30 15.19
C HIS A 201 -9.47 2.65 15.68
N ILE A 202 -9.65 2.56 17.00
CA ILE A 202 -10.87 2.02 17.61
C ILE A 202 -12.02 3.02 17.47
N GLU A 203 -11.76 4.30 17.74
CA GLU A 203 -12.76 5.36 17.69
C GLU A 203 -13.26 5.67 16.28
N ARG A 204 -12.40 5.47 15.26
CA ARG A 204 -12.69 5.76 13.86
C ARG A 204 -12.89 4.50 13.01
N ALA A 205 -12.99 3.32 13.62
CA ALA A 205 -13.18 2.06 12.92
C ALA A 205 -14.43 2.08 12.03
N GLY A 206 -14.31 1.53 10.81
CA GLY A 206 -15.44 1.27 9.91
C GLY A 206 -16.03 2.48 9.18
N LYS A 207 -15.37 3.64 9.24
CA LYS A 207 -15.80 4.83 8.47
C LYS A 207 -15.12 4.87 7.10
N ARG A 208 -15.71 4.18 6.13
CA ARG A 208 -15.32 4.24 4.72
C ARG A 208 -16.53 4.49 3.84
N GLY A 209 -16.37 5.32 2.79
CA GLY A 209 -17.41 5.63 1.82
C GLY A 209 -17.51 4.65 0.66
N ASP A 210 -16.54 3.72 0.51
CA ASP A 210 -16.56 2.70 -0.54
C ASP A 210 -17.07 1.34 -0.03
N ALA A 211 -17.43 0.45 -0.96
CA ALA A 211 -17.92 -0.91 -0.67
C ALA A 211 -16.80 -1.96 -0.69
N LEU A 212 -15.53 -1.54 -0.82
CA LEU A 212 -14.41 -2.44 -1.00
C LEU A 212 -13.95 -3.11 0.30
N ILE A 213 -13.47 -4.33 0.16
CA ILE A 213 -12.86 -5.10 1.23
C ILE A 213 -11.54 -4.43 1.68
N ASP A 214 -11.33 -4.43 3.00
CA ASP A 214 -10.16 -3.81 3.64
C ASP A 214 -9.50 -4.80 4.60
#